data_ade14536ae6707e4f2c0c8342b1dda59
#
_entry.id   ade14536ae6707e4f2c0c8342b1dda59
#
_cell.length_a   1.000
_cell.length_b   1.000
_cell.length_c   1.000
_cell.angle_alpha   90.00
_cell.angle_beta   90.00
_cell.angle_gamma   90.00
#
_symmetry.space_group_name_H-M   'P 1'
#
loop_
_entity.id
_entity.type
_entity.pdbx_description
1 polymer ?
#
loop_
_entity_poly.entity_id
_entity_poly.type
_entity_poly.pdbx_seq_one_letter_code
_entity_poly.pdbx_strand_id
1 'polypeptide(L)'
;MPGEQRNAPRTRREVIEAAARALIAHGPGVSLDAVAKEAGVSKGGLLHHFRTKQALLAGLIDEWFDRYDTIVESLLEPEDTPGRWTRAHIRATFTPDDLWSHPSVVTALLGVPELQQRMDVAATRWRQQTDSDGLHPQRADLISRALDGVTLADLLWRDQETSEDREHTRDLLLKLTEQPGPLV
;
A
#
# COMPACT_ATOMS: atom_id res chain seq x y z
N MET A 1 8.35 23.11 -33.43
CA MET A 1 7.78 22.02 -32.64
C MET A 1 7.82 22.47 -31.20
N PRO A 2 6.70 22.80 -30.52
CA PRO A 2 6.74 23.12 -29.11
C PRO A 2 7.00 21.80 -28.34
N GLY A 3 8.09 21.78 -27.55
CA GLY A 3 8.39 20.67 -26.66
C GLY A 3 7.26 20.49 -25.66
N GLU A 4 6.70 19.29 -25.64
CA GLU A 4 5.74 18.85 -24.66
C GLU A 4 6.36 19.03 -23.26
N GLN A 5 5.92 20.06 -22.53
CA GLN A 5 6.28 20.21 -21.11
C GLN A 5 5.68 19.01 -20.38
N ARG A 6 6.48 17.95 -20.19
CA ARG A 6 6.12 16.83 -19.33
C ARG A 6 5.78 17.40 -17.96
N ASN A 7 4.53 17.22 -17.54
CA ASN A 7 4.03 17.71 -16.26
C ASN A 7 4.88 17.09 -15.12
N ALA A 8 5.57 17.91 -14.33
CA ALA A 8 6.49 17.45 -13.30
C ALA A 8 5.88 16.42 -12.28
N PRO A 9 4.62 16.53 -11.85
CA PRO A 9 3.97 15.51 -11.02
C PRO A 9 3.85 14.16 -11.73
N ARG A 10 3.47 14.15 -13.00
CA ARG A 10 3.37 12.93 -13.80
C ARG A 10 4.73 12.24 -13.94
N THR A 11 5.77 13.00 -14.24
CA THR A 11 7.14 12.48 -14.36
C THR A 11 7.65 11.92 -13.02
N ARG A 12 7.31 12.55 -11.88
CA ARG A 12 7.67 12.05 -10.56
C ARG A 12 7.06 10.69 -10.30
N ARG A 13 5.78 10.48 -10.60
CA ARG A 13 5.07 9.19 -10.44
C ARG A 13 5.65 8.12 -11.36
N GLU A 14 5.92 8.45 -12.63
CA GLU A 14 6.55 7.55 -13.59
C GLU A 14 7.94 7.07 -13.09
N VAL A 15 8.73 7.95 -12.46
CA VAL A 15 10.02 7.59 -11.85
C VAL A 15 9.84 6.66 -10.66
N ILE A 16 8.83 6.88 -9.81
CA ILE A 16 8.52 6.01 -8.66
C ILE A 16 8.12 4.60 -9.14
N GLU A 17 7.24 4.49 -10.11
CA GLU A 17 6.82 3.20 -10.67
C GLU A 17 8.00 2.47 -11.35
N ALA A 18 8.85 3.21 -12.07
CA ALA A 18 10.06 2.65 -12.65
C ALA A 18 11.04 2.17 -11.57
N ALA A 19 11.13 2.86 -10.42
CA ALA A 19 11.94 2.42 -9.29
C ALA A 19 11.43 1.10 -8.70
N ALA A 20 10.11 0.92 -8.57
CA ALA A 20 9.52 -0.36 -8.14
C ALA A 20 9.87 -1.49 -9.11
N ARG A 21 9.70 -1.29 -10.44
CA ARG A 21 10.10 -2.29 -11.44
C ARG A 21 11.60 -2.58 -11.41
N ALA A 22 12.44 -1.57 -11.25
CA ALA A 22 13.88 -1.74 -11.17
C ALA A 22 14.31 -2.51 -9.89
N LEU A 23 13.61 -2.32 -8.77
CA LEU A 23 13.79 -3.12 -7.55
C LEU A 23 13.44 -4.59 -7.77
N ILE A 24 12.37 -4.87 -8.51
CA ILE A 24 11.97 -6.24 -8.86
C ILE A 24 13.05 -6.90 -9.73
N ALA A 25 13.54 -6.20 -10.76
CA ALA A 25 14.52 -6.73 -11.71
C ALA A 25 15.94 -6.89 -11.14
N HIS A 26 16.36 -6.02 -10.22
CA HIS A 26 17.75 -5.90 -9.78
C HIS A 26 17.92 -6.02 -8.25
N GLY A 27 16.83 -6.15 -7.50
CA GLY A 27 16.84 -6.24 -6.04
C GLY A 27 17.11 -4.89 -5.33
N PRO A 28 17.19 -4.91 -3.98
CA PRO A 28 17.35 -3.72 -3.15
C PRO A 28 18.64 -2.91 -3.42
N GLY A 29 19.64 -3.55 -4.05
CA GLY A 29 20.91 -2.92 -4.43
C GLY A 29 20.84 -1.99 -5.64
N VAL A 30 19.68 -1.87 -6.32
CA VAL A 30 19.52 -1.09 -7.55
C VAL A 30 20.09 0.34 -7.45
N SER A 31 20.76 0.80 -8.49
CA SER A 31 21.34 2.15 -8.57
C SER A 31 20.35 3.16 -9.12
N LEU A 32 20.55 4.46 -8.82
CA LEU A 32 19.75 5.54 -9.43
C LEU A 32 19.91 5.60 -10.95
N ASP A 33 21.07 5.19 -11.50
CA ASP A 33 21.27 5.12 -12.94
C ASP A 33 20.39 4.05 -13.58
N ALA A 34 20.26 2.89 -12.95
CA ALA A 34 19.35 1.82 -13.41
C ALA A 34 17.88 2.28 -13.37
N VAL A 35 17.49 2.97 -12.31
CA VAL A 35 16.13 3.56 -12.21
C VAL A 35 15.90 4.62 -13.26
N ALA A 36 16.86 5.52 -13.53
CA ALA A 36 16.74 6.54 -14.58
C ALA A 36 16.56 5.90 -15.97
N LYS A 37 17.32 4.84 -16.24
CA LYS A 37 17.20 4.07 -17.48
C LYS A 37 15.83 3.42 -17.61
N GLU A 38 15.33 2.77 -16.53
CA GLU A 38 14.01 2.15 -16.49
C GLU A 38 12.88 3.17 -16.67
N ALA A 39 13.02 4.37 -16.09
CA ALA A 39 12.07 5.47 -16.23
C ALA A 39 12.14 6.21 -17.58
N GLY A 40 13.16 5.92 -18.40
CA GLY A 40 13.37 6.64 -19.67
C GLY A 40 13.71 8.12 -19.49
N VAL A 41 14.34 8.49 -18.35
CA VAL A 41 14.77 9.86 -18.05
C VAL A 41 16.30 9.94 -17.93
N SER A 42 16.85 11.17 -18.08
CA SER A 42 18.26 11.38 -17.76
C SER A 42 18.52 11.27 -16.26
N LYS A 43 19.75 10.92 -15.86
CA LYS A 43 20.16 10.94 -14.44
C LYS A 43 19.87 12.29 -13.78
N GLY A 44 20.15 13.40 -14.48
CA GLY A 44 19.86 14.75 -14.00
C GLY A 44 18.35 14.98 -13.81
N GLY A 45 17.52 14.46 -14.71
CA GLY A 45 16.07 14.52 -14.60
C GLY A 45 15.56 13.74 -13.38
N LEU A 46 16.09 12.54 -13.12
CA LEU A 46 15.78 11.80 -11.89
C LEU A 46 16.22 12.55 -10.64
N LEU A 47 17.48 13.06 -10.62
CA LEU A 47 18.02 13.77 -9.46
C LEU A 47 17.31 15.10 -9.17
N HIS A 48 16.62 15.68 -10.16
CA HIS A 48 15.74 16.83 -9.95
C HIS A 48 14.54 16.48 -9.05
N HIS A 49 13.99 15.26 -9.18
CA HIS A 49 12.89 14.79 -8.36
C HIS A 49 13.36 14.13 -7.05
N PHE A 50 14.44 13.35 -7.12
CA PHE A 50 14.95 12.55 -6.00
C PHE A 50 16.47 12.67 -5.93
N ARG A 51 16.97 13.53 -5.04
CA ARG A 51 18.41 13.82 -4.91
C ARG A 51 19.24 12.63 -4.40
N THR A 52 18.62 11.68 -3.72
CA THR A 52 19.26 10.50 -3.15
C THR A 52 18.37 9.27 -3.36
N LYS A 53 18.98 8.07 -3.26
CA LYS A 53 18.24 6.82 -3.25
C LYS A 53 17.27 6.75 -2.07
N GLN A 54 17.65 7.24 -0.90
CA GLN A 54 16.79 7.29 0.27
C GLN A 54 15.56 8.17 0.03
N ALA A 55 15.73 9.36 -0.58
CA ALA A 55 14.61 10.21 -0.97
C ALA A 55 13.65 9.53 -1.98
N LEU A 56 14.20 8.74 -2.91
CA LEU A 56 13.41 7.96 -3.85
C LEU A 56 12.62 6.85 -3.14
N LEU A 57 13.26 6.11 -2.23
CA LEU A 57 12.59 5.06 -1.45
C LEU A 57 11.52 5.64 -0.51
N ALA A 58 11.78 6.81 0.09
CA ALA A 58 10.76 7.53 0.85
C ALA A 58 9.56 7.91 -0.02
N GLY A 59 9.82 8.35 -1.26
CA GLY A 59 8.76 8.62 -2.23
C GLY A 59 7.97 7.36 -2.65
N LEU A 60 8.61 6.19 -2.70
CA LEU A 60 7.92 4.92 -2.92
C LEU A 60 6.96 4.58 -1.75
N ILE A 61 7.37 4.84 -0.51
CA ILE A 61 6.51 4.62 0.66
C ILE A 61 5.27 5.52 0.58
N ASP A 62 5.45 6.81 0.25
CA ASP A 62 4.33 7.74 0.09
C ASP A 62 3.35 7.24 -0.97
N GLU A 63 3.85 6.88 -2.16
CA GLU A 63 3.03 6.39 -3.26
C GLU A 63 2.30 5.09 -2.89
N TRP A 64 2.93 4.20 -2.10
CA TRP A 64 2.31 2.98 -1.64
C TRP A 64 1.08 3.26 -0.77
N PHE A 65 1.20 4.14 0.22
CA PHE A 65 0.07 4.53 1.06
C PHE A 65 -1.02 5.28 0.28
N ASP A 66 -0.64 6.22 -0.59
CA ASP A 66 -1.59 6.98 -1.43
C ASP A 66 -2.40 6.05 -2.35
N ARG A 67 -1.74 5.04 -2.93
CA ARG A 67 -2.43 4.02 -3.74
C ARG A 67 -3.36 3.16 -2.91
N TYR A 68 -2.91 2.71 -1.74
CA TYR A 68 -3.74 1.93 -0.84
C TYR A 68 -5.01 2.71 -0.44
N ASP A 69 -4.88 3.96 -0.04
CA ASP A 69 -6.01 4.82 0.27
C ASP A 69 -6.95 5.00 -0.94
N THR A 70 -6.40 5.19 -2.13
CA THR A 70 -7.18 5.28 -3.37
C THR A 70 -7.98 3.99 -3.64
N ILE A 71 -7.40 2.81 -3.36
CA ILE A 71 -8.11 1.53 -3.48
C ILE A 71 -9.24 1.47 -2.46
N VAL A 72 -8.98 1.80 -1.19
CA VAL A 72 -10.03 1.83 -0.15
C VAL A 72 -11.16 2.76 -0.55
N GLU A 73 -10.87 3.98 -0.99
CA GLU A 73 -11.86 4.96 -1.45
C GLU A 73 -12.71 4.44 -2.62
N SER A 74 -12.07 3.75 -3.57
CA SER A 74 -12.77 3.17 -4.73
C SER A 74 -13.72 2.02 -4.38
N LEU A 75 -13.51 1.39 -3.22
CA LEU A 75 -14.29 0.24 -2.73
C LEU A 75 -15.35 0.64 -1.70
N LEU A 76 -15.47 1.95 -1.39
CA LEU A 76 -16.52 2.43 -0.50
C LEU A 76 -17.91 2.22 -1.11
N GLU A 77 -18.78 1.60 -0.33
CA GLU A 77 -20.18 1.42 -0.69
C GLU A 77 -20.91 2.78 -0.73
N PRO A 78 -21.92 2.98 -1.62
CA PRO A 78 -22.64 4.24 -1.71
C PRO A 78 -23.40 4.59 -0.42
N GLU A 79 -23.97 3.58 0.24
CA GLU A 79 -24.76 3.74 1.46
C GLU A 79 -23.83 3.94 2.66
N ASP A 80 -24.19 4.91 3.50
CA ASP A 80 -23.49 5.19 4.76
C ASP A 80 -24.01 4.27 5.87
N THR A 81 -23.56 3.02 5.86
CA THR A 81 -23.94 1.97 6.82
C THR A 81 -22.78 1.67 7.77
N PRO A 82 -23.07 1.23 9.02
CA PRO A 82 -22.04 0.78 9.95
C PRO A 82 -21.08 -0.23 9.30
N GLY A 83 -19.77 -0.04 9.49
CA GLY A 83 -18.75 -0.89 8.91
C GLY A 83 -18.41 -0.62 7.44
N ARG A 84 -18.96 0.42 6.83
CA ARG A 84 -18.74 0.78 5.42
C ARG A 84 -17.25 0.95 5.09
N TRP A 85 -16.54 1.73 5.89
CA TRP A 85 -15.12 1.96 5.69
C TRP A 85 -14.31 0.68 5.96
N THR A 86 -14.65 -0.02 7.04
CA THR A 86 -13.99 -1.28 7.43
C THR A 86 -14.15 -2.35 6.34
N ARG A 87 -15.33 -2.46 5.69
CA ARG A 87 -15.52 -3.38 4.55
C ARG A 87 -14.65 -2.99 3.35
N ALA A 88 -14.55 -1.71 3.03
CA ALA A 88 -13.67 -1.23 1.97
C ALA A 88 -12.20 -1.53 2.29
N HIS A 89 -11.78 -1.31 3.54
CA HIS A 89 -10.43 -1.61 4.02
C HIS A 89 -10.11 -3.10 3.95
N ILE A 90 -11.04 -3.97 4.39
CA ILE A 90 -10.89 -5.43 4.21
C ILE A 90 -10.69 -5.75 2.73
N ARG A 91 -11.58 -5.32 1.83
CA ARG A 91 -11.48 -5.62 0.40
C ARG A 91 -10.16 -5.11 -0.21
N ALA A 92 -9.72 -3.92 0.19
CA ALA A 92 -8.46 -3.33 -0.28
C ALA A 92 -7.25 -4.18 0.11
N THR A 93 -7.19 -4.69 1.35
CA THR A 93 -6.10 -5.56 1.84
C THR A 93 -5.99 -6.87 1.02
N PHE A 94 -7.10 -7.37 0.50
CA PHE A 94 -7.12 -8.57 -0.34
C PHE A 94 -7.06 -8.28 -1.85
N THR A 95 -6.96 -7.01 -2.25
CA THR A 95 -6.80 -6.63 -3.67
C THR A 95 -5.36 -6.88 -4.10
N PRO A 96 -5.10 -7.71 -5.12
CA PRO A 96 -3.75 -7.99 -5.59
C PRO A 96 -3.06 -6.72 -6.12
N ASP A 97 -1.82 -6.51 -5.71
CA ASP A 97 -0.92 -5.51 -6.31
C ASP A 97 0.48 -6.09 -6.44
N ASP A 98 0.75 -6.75 -7.58
CA ASP A 98 1.99 -7.49 -7.81
C ASP A 98 3.23 -6.59 -7.87
N LEU A 99 3.07 -5.31 -8.19
CA LEU A 99 4.18 -4.36 -8.24
C LEU A 99 4.59 -3.93 -6.83
N TRP A 100 3.63 -3.49 -6.02
CA TRP A 100 3.90 -2.83 -4.74
C TRP A 100 4.05 -3.81 -3.58
N SER A 101 3.42 -4.99 -3.67
CA SER A 101 3.59 -6.08 -2.70
C SER A 101 4.73 -7.04 -3.04
N HIS A 102 5.53 -6.75 -4.09
CA HIS A 102 6.63 -7.63 -4.47
C HIS A 102 7.71 -7.67 -3.39
N PRO A 103 8.24 -8.86 -3.00
CA PRO A 103 9.21 -9.00 -1.91
C PRO A 103 10.44 -8.09 -2.04
N SER A 104 10.95 -7.87 -3.26
CA SER A 104 12.10 -6.97 -3.49
C SER A 104 11.78 -5.51 -3.18
N VAL A 105 10.56 -5.05 -3.48
CA VAL A 105 10.11 -3.69 -3.15
C VAL A 105 9.99 -3.56 -1.65
N VAL A 106 9.24 -4.46 -1.02
CA VAL A 106 9.03 -4.47 0.44
C VAL A 106 10.36 -4.52 1.20
N THR A 107 11.27 -5.44 0.82
CA THR A 107 12.60 -5.54 1.45
C THR A 107 13.40 -4.23 1.33
N ALA A 108 13.31 -3.54 0.18
CA ALA A 108 13.97 -2.25 0.01
C ALA A 108 13.37 -1.17 0.94
N LEU A 109 12.05 -1.18 1.12
CA LEU A 109 11.34 -0.23 1.99
C LEU A 109 11.60 -0.47 3.48
N LEU A 110 11.73 -1.74 3.91
CA LEU A 110 12.07 -2.08 5.31
C LEU A 110 13.42 -1.49 5.76
N GLY A 111 14.31 -1.18 4.83
CA GLY A 111 15.59 -0.51 5.11
C GLY A 111 15.51 1.01 5.21
N VAL A 112 14.32 1.63 5.06
CA VAL A 112 14.15 3.10 5.10
C VAL A 112 13.82 3.54 6.53
N PRO A 113 14.64 4.39 7.17
CA PRO A 113 14.40 4.80 8.57
C PRO A 113 13.05 5.46 8.79
N GLU A 114 12.54 6.19 7.80
CA GLU A 114 11.26 6.90 7.86
C GLU A 114 10.05 5.98 7.74
N LEU A 115 10.22 4.72 7.32
CA LEU A 115 9.10 3.79 7.11
C LEU A 115 8.26 3.63 8.38
N GLN A 116 8.90 3.38 9.53
CA GLN A 116 8.18 3.19 10.79
C GLN A 116 7.29 4.39 11.13
N GLN A 117 7.83 5.60 11.04
CA GLN A 117 7.06 6.82 11.31
C GLN A 117 5.86 6.97 10.36
N ARG A 118 6.04 6.64 9.08
CA ARG A 118 4.97 6.72 8.08
C ARG A 118 3.91 5.65 8.30
N MET A 119 4.31 4.44 8.68
CA MET A 119 3.39 3.37 9.07
C MET A 119 2.58 3.76 10.30
N ASP A 120 3.20 4.36 11.33
CA ASP A 120 2.51 4.81 12.54
C ASP A 120 1.43 5.87 12.23
N VAL A 121 1.75 6.81 11.33
CA VAL A 121 0.79 7.84 10.88
C VAL A 121 -0.38 7.20 10.13
N ALA A 122 -0.11 6.32 9.17
CA ALA A 122 -1.15 5.63 8.40
C ALA A 122 -2.02 4.74 9.30
N ALA A 123 -1.41 3.93 10.16
CA ALA A 123 -2.11 3.05 11.09
C ALA A 123 -3.01 3.84 12.07
N THR A 124 -2.54 5.01 12.54
CA THR A 124 -3.34 5.88 13.40
C THR A 124 -4.57 6.39 12.66
N ARG A 125 -4.41 6.85 11.42
CA ARG A 125 -5.51 7.35 10.59
C ARG A 125 -6.52 6.23 10.29
N TRP A 126 -6.08 5.05 9.88
CA TRP A 126 -6.96 3.92 9.59
C TRP A 126 -7.71 3.43 10.83
N ARG A 127 -7.05 3.41 11.99
CA ARG A 127 -7.70 3.07 13.27
C ARG A 127 -8.80 4.09 13.61
N GLN A 128 -8.54 5.39 13.45
CA GLN A 128 -9.56 6.43 13.66
C GLN A 128 -10.78 6.24 12.75
N GLN A 129 -10.57 5.86 11.49
CA GLN A 129 -11.65 5.55 10.56
C GLN A 129 -12.46 4.33 11.02
N THR A 130 -11.78 3.24 11.40
CA THR A 130 -12.43 2.04 11.92
C THR A 130 -13.22 2.31 13.20
N ASP A 131 -12.68 3.09 14.13
CA ASP A 131 -13.32 3.43 15.41
C ASP A 131 -14.57 4.30 15.22
N SER A 132 -14.61 5.12 14.16
CA SER A 132 -15.73 5.98 13.82
C SER A 132 -16.76 5.36 12.86
N ASP A 133 -16.54 4.13 12.41
CA ASP A 133 -17.30 3.46 11.35
C ASP A 133 -18.59 2.75 11.84
N GLY A 134 -18.96 2.94 13.10
CA GLY A 134 -20.20 2.42 13.68
C GLY A 134 -20.20 0.93 14.01
N LEU A 135 -19.08 0.23 13.93
CA LEU A 135 -18.93 -1.15 14.41
C LEU A 135 -18.71 -1.18 15.91
N HIS A 136 -19.11 -2.31 16.53
CA HIS A 136 -18.77 -2.55 17.94
C HIS A 136 -17.23 -2.63 18.11
N PRO A 137 -16.63 -1.99 19.14
CA PRO A 137 -15.16 -1.91 19.32
C PRO A 137 -14.45 -3.28 19.30
N GLN A 138 -15.06 -4.33 19.85
CA GLN A 138 -14.48 -5.69 19.81
C GLN A 138 -14.33 -6.21 18.38
N ARG A 139 -15.28 -5.92 17.49
CA ARG A 139 -15.23 -6.32 16.08
C ARG A 139 -14.18 -5.51 15.33
N ALA A 140 -14.19 -4.19 15.53
CA ALA A 140 -13.22 -3.29 14.94
C ALA A 140 -11.77 -3.68 15.31
N ASP A 141 -11.49 -3.94 16.59
CA ASP A 141 -10.15 -4.37 17.06
C ASP A 141 -9.76 -5.74 16.50
N LEU A 142 -10.66 -6.72 16.49
CA LEU A 142 -10.37 -8.05 15.92
C LEU A 142 -10.07 -7.97 14.43
N ILE A 143 -10.87 -7.23 13.67
CA ILE A 143 -10.66 -7.04 12.23
C ILE A 143 -9.33 -6.35 11.97
N SER A 144 -9.02 -5.25 12.67
CA SER A 144 -7.77 -4.53 12.51
C SER A 144 -6.56 -5.44 12.74
N ARG A 145 -6.55 -6.23 13.83
CA ARG A 145 -5.46 -7.18 14.13
C ARG A 145 -5.35 -8.29 13.09
N ALA A 146 -6.48 -8.76 12.56
CA ALA A 146 -6.48 -9.78 11.51
C ALA A 146 -5.90 -9.22 10.21
N LEU A 147 -6.24 -7.97 9.83
CA LEU A 147 -5.66 -7.31 8.66
C LEU A 147 -4.16 -7.06 8.80
N ASP A 148 -3.70 -6.65 9.98
CA ASP A 148 -2.26 -6.56 10.28
C ASP A 148 -1.58 -7.92 10.09
N GLY A 149 -2.21 -9.01 10.57
CA GLY A 149 -1.73 -10.39 10.42
C GLY A 149 -1.67 -10.83 8.97
N VAL A 150 -2.71 -10.56 8.17
CA VAL A 150 -2.73 -10.86 6.72
C VAL A 150 -1.63 -10.09 6.00
N THR A 151 -1.49 -8.79 6.27
CA THR A 151 -0.44 -7.97 5.66
C THR A 151 0.95 -8.51 5.98
N LEU A 152 1.20 -8.91 7.24
CA LEU A 152 2.47 -9.51 7.66
C LEU A 152 2.70 -10.87 7.00
N ALA A 153 1.66 -11.71 6.90
CA ALA A 153 1.74 -13.01 6.23
C ALA A 153 2.10 -12.85 4.75
N ASP A 154 1.49 -11.91 4.05
CA ASP A 154 1.81 -11.57 2.66
C ASP A 154 3.27 -11.18 2.48
N LEU A 155 3.85 -10.47 3.44
CA LEU A 155 5.25 -10.07 3.41
C LEU A 155 6.23 -11.23 3.63
N LEU A 156 5.86 -12.19 4.51
CA LEU A 156 6.78 -13.21 4.98
C LEU A 156 6.56 -14.59 4.33
N TRP A 157 5.31 -14.93 3.96
CA TRP A 157 4.90 -16.28 3.57
C TRP A 157 3.97 -16.33 2.35
N ARG A 158 4.03 -15.35 1.48
CA ARG A 158 3.13 -15.20 0.32
C ARG A 158 2.90 -16.47 -0.49
N ASP A 159 3.94 -17.29 -0.65
CA ASP A 159 3.88 -18.52 -1.45
C ASP A 159 3.25 -19.71 -0.72
N GLN A 160 2.85 -19.55 0.56
CA GLN A 160 2.30 -20.62 1.39
C GLN A 160 0.77 -20.59 1.49
N GLU A 161 0.13 -19.49 1.14
CA GLU A 161 -1.33 -19.36 1.15
C GLU A 161 -1.91 -19.55 -0.26
N THR A 162 -2.99 -20.33 -0.35
CA THR A 162 -3.73 -20.46 -1.59
C THR A 162 -4.68 -19.26 -1.80
N SER A 163 -5.09 -19.03 -3.03
CA SER A 163 -6.11 -18.01 -3.32
C SER A 163 -7.42 -18.31 -2.57
N GLU A 164 -7.76 -19.60 -2.39
CA GLU A 164 -8.97 -20.04 -1.68
C GLU A 164 -8.88 -19.69 -0.18
N ASP A 165 -7.73 -19.91 0.48
CA ASP A 165 -7.52 -19.56 1.89
C ASP A 165 -7.66 -18.04 2.10
N ARG A 166 -7.11 -17.25 1.19
CA ARG A 166 -7.21 -15.79 1.22
C ARG A 166 -8.66 -15.32 1.04
N GLU A 167 -9.38 -15.85 0.07
CA GLU A 167 -10.79 -15.52 -0.16
C GLU A 167 -11.65 -15.91 1.04
N HIS A 168 -11.39 -17.08 1.62
CA HIS A 168 -12.09 -17.53 2.82
C HIS A 168 -11.85 -16.58 4.01
N THR A 169 -10.61 -16.16 4.25
CA THR A 169 -10.27 -15.22 5.31
C THR A 169 -10.95 -13.87 5.09
N ARG A 170 -10.90 -13.33 3.86
CA ARG A 170 -11.62 -12.10 3.49
C ARG A 170 -13.11 -12.19 3.83
N ASP A 171 -13.75 -13.28 3.42
CA ASP A 171 -15.20 -13.46 3.58
C ASP A 171 -15.59 -13.62 5.04
N LEU A 172 -14.74 -14.26 5.86
CA LEU A 172 -14.93 -14.32 7.31
C LEU A 172 -14.85 -12.92 7.95
N LEU A 173 -13.87 -12.11 7.55
CA LEU A 173 -13.73 -10.74 8.05
C LEU A 173 -14.91 -9.86 7.64
N LEU A 174 -15.41 -9.99 6.39
CA LEU A 174 -16.60 -9.28 5.94
C LEU A 174 -17.84 -9.67 6.77
N LYS A 175 -18.05 -10.96 7.08
CA LYS A 175 -19.14 -11.41 7.97
C LYS A 175 -19.10 -10.79 9.34
N LEU A 176 -17.91 -10.50 9.88
CA LEU A 176 -17.80 -9.80 11.16
C LEU A 176 -18.36 -8.38 11.13
N THR A 177 -18.49 -7.76 9.95
CA THR A 177 -19.06 -6.42 9.80
C THR A 177 -20.58 -6.40 9.64
N GLU A 178 -21.23 -7.55 9.41
CA GLU A 178 -22.67 -7.64 9.16
C GLU A 178 -23.53 -7.42 10.42
N GLN A 179 -22.94 -7.63 11.59
CA GLN A 179 -23.63 -7.51 12.88
C GLN A 179 -23.01 -6.37 13.70
N PRO A 180 -23.78 -5.37 14.12
CA PRO A 180 -23.23 -4.22 14.84
C PRO A 180 -22.92 -4.50 16.33
N GLY A 181 -23.48 -5.56 16.92
CA GLY A 181 -23.33 -5.92 18.35
C GLY A 181 -21.97 -6.52 18.73
N PRO A 182 -21.77 -6.82 20.03
CA PRO A 182 -20.54 -7.48 20.51
C PRO A 182 -20.35 -8.87 19.90
N LEU A 183 -19.13 -9.41 20.02
CA LEU A 183 -18.81 -10.76 19.53
C LEU A 183 -19.31 -11.86 20.48
N VAL A 184 -19.42 -11.56 21.78
CA VAL A 184 -19.87 -12.43 22.87
C VAL A 184 -20.73 -11.66 23.84
#